data_cd4aa56ce640ed30a172634b8e6423c9
#
_entry.id   cd4aa56ce640ed30a172634b8e6423c9
#
_cell.length_a   1.000
_cell.length_b   1.000
_cell.length_c   1.000
_cell.angle_alpha   90.00
_cell.angle_beta   90.00
_cell.angle_gamma   90.00
#
_symmetry.space_group_name_H-M   'P 1'
#
loop_
_entity.id
_entity.type
_entity.pdbx_description
1 polymer ?
#
loop_
_entity_poly.entity_id
_entity_poly.type
_entity_poly.pdbx_seq_one_letter_code
_entity_poly.pdbx_strand_id
1 'polypeptide(L)'
;RPGGAANVARNAAALGAQVSLLALVGDDEPGRSLKRLMRDGGIDATLHIDSAVTTTVKLRVIGRQQQLLRIDFETMPSHDALRAKLNDFEQRVLECDAVVLSDYGKGGLTHVSEMIRMARAAGKIVLVDPKGDDYSIYAGATVITPNRSEMREVVGRWKDDVELARKAEALRSKLDLEALLVTRSEEGMTLFHAGGAVHEPAVAREVFDVSGAGD
;
A
#
# COMPACT_ATOMS: atom_id res chain seq x y z
N ARG A 1 3.16 -15.96 7.16
CA ARG A 1 2.56 -14.71 7.67
C ARG A 1 1.85 -13.94 6.54
N PRO A 2 0.83 -13.13 6.82
CA PRO A 2 0.24 -12.24 5.82
C PRO A 2 1.27 -11.26 5.28
N GLY A 3 1.13 -10.87 4.02
CA GLY A 3 1.94 -9.84 3.38
C GLY A 3 1.06 -8.84 2.65
N GLY A 4 1.66 -7.79 2.10
CA GLY A 4 0.93 -6.78 1.33
C GLY A 4 -0.22 -6.16 2.12
N ALA A 5 -1.34 -5.86 1.47
CA ALA A 5 -2.50 -5.23 2.08
C ALA A 5 -3.02 -5.96 3.34
N ALA A 6 -2.86 -7.29 3.43
CA ALA A 6 -3.25 -8.04 4.63
C ALA A 6 -2.33 -7.75 5.83
N ASN A 7 -1.06 -7.40 5.61
CA ASN A 7 -0.16 -6.96 6.68
C ASN A 7 -0.53 -5.54 7.12
N VAL A 8 -0.80 -4.63 6.19
CA VAL A 8 -1.31 -3.28 6.50
C VAL A 8 -2.59 -3.36 7.34
N ALA A 9 -3.54 -4.21 6.93
CA ALA A 9 -4.78 -4.43 7.67
C ALA A 9 -4.53 -4.88 9.12
N ARG A 10 -3.59 -5.82 9.34
CA ARG A 10 -3.20 -6.27 10.67
C ARG A 10 -2.53 -5.18 11.51
N ASN A 11 -1.67 -4.38 10.89
CA ASN A 11 -1.01 -3.27 11.58
C ASN A 11 -2.03 -2.22 12.03
N ALA A 12 -2.96 -1.83 11.16
CA ALA A 12 -4.03 -0.91 11.50
C ALA A 12 -4.94 -1.45 12.62
N ALA A 13 -5.31 -2.73 12.56
CA ALA A 13 -6.11 -3.37 13.61
C ALA A 13 -5.35 -3.41 14.96
N ALA A 14 -4.05 -3.67 14.93
CA ALA A 14 -3.20 -3.66 16.14
C ALA A 14 -3.09 -2.26 16.78
N LEU A 15 -3.29 -1.21 15.99
CA LEU A 15 -3.37 0.19 16.45
C LEU A 15 -4.78 0.58 16.93
N GLY A 16 -5.74 -0.35 16.92
CA GLY A 16 -7.10 -0.14 17.42
C GLY A 16 -8.13 0.28 16.37
N ALA A 17 -7.77 0.29 15.09
CA ALA A 17 -8.73 0.58 14.02
C ALA A 17 -9.67 -0.62 13.77
N GLN A 18 -10.93 -0.34 13.45
CA GLN A 18 -11.79 -1.34 12.80
C GLN A 18 -11.42 -1.43 11.33
N VAL A 19 -11.04 -2.62 10.87
CA VAL A 19 -10.50 -2.80 9.52
C VAL A 19 -11.36 -3.75 8.71
N SER A 20 -11.75 -3.31 7.52
CA SER A 20 -12.31 -4.14 6.46
C SER A 20 -11.29 -4.27 5.32
N LEU A 21 -10.88 -5.49 5.01
CA LEU A 21 -9.93 -5.80 3.94
C LEU A 21 -10.68 -6.28 2.69
N LEU A 22 -10.40 -5.65 1.56
CA LEU A 22 -10.88 -6.06 0.25
C LEU A 22 -9.69 -6.44 -0.64
N ALA A 23 -9.60 -7.72 -1.01
CA ALA A 23 -8.46 -8.23 -1.78
C ALA A 23 -8.88 -9.31 -2.79
N LEU A 24 -7.95 -9.69 -3.67
CA LEU A 24 -8.09 -10.79 -4.63
C LEU A 24 -7.15 -11.93 -4.26
N VAL A 25 -7.64 -13.16 -4.36
CA VAL A 25 -6.87 -14.39 -4.10
C VAL A 25 -7.23 -15.47 -5.11
N GLY A 26 -6.36 -16.46 -5.28
CA GLY A 26 -6.67 -17.68 -6.02
C GLY A 26 -7.55 -18.65 -5.21
N ASP A 27 -8.14 -19.65 -5.89
CA ASP A 27 -8.76 -20.80 -5.22
C ASP A 27 -7.70 -21.84 -4.85
N ASP A 28 -6.82 -21.47 -3.95
CA ASP A 28 -5.67 -22.24 -3.54
C ASP A 28 -5.46 -22.27 -2.02
N GLU A 29 -4.52 -23.08 -1.54
CA GLU A 29 -4.23 -23.18 -0.10
C GLU A 29 -3.70 -21.87 0.49
N PRO A 30 -2.82 -21.08 -0.19
CA PRO A 30 -2.44 -19.76 0.30
C PRO A 30 -3.62 -18.81 0.49
N GLY A 31 -4.59 -18.78 -0.43
CA GLY A 31 -5.82 -17.99 -0.32
C GLY A 31 -6.68 -18.42 0.88
N ARG A 32 -6.88 -19.72 1.05
CA ARG A 32 -7.60 -20.27 2.21
C ARG A 32 -6.87 -19.98 3.53
N SER A 33 -5.55 -20.10 3.54
CA SER A 33 -4.72 -19.74 4.69
C SER A 33 -4.83 -18.26 5.04
N LEU A 34 -4.81 -17.37 4.05
CA LEU A 34 -4.99 -15.94 4.27
C LEU A 34 -6.34 -15.63 4.91
N LYS A 35 -7.41 -16.24 4.40
CA LYS A 35 -8.76 -16.09 4.97
C LYS A 35 -8.83 -16.49 6.45
N ARG A 36 -8.19 -17.61 6.82
CA ARG A 36 -8.08 -18.03 8.24
C ARG A 36 -7.33 -16.99 9.06
N LEU A 37 -6.17 -16.54 8.60
CA LEU A 37 -5.34 -15.56 9.31
C LEU A 37 -6.05 -14.21 9.54
N MET A 38 -6.87 -13.75 8.59
CA MET A 38 -7.65 -12.51 8.75
C MET A 38 -8.75 -12.71 9.79
N ARG A 39 -9.51 -13.80 9.68
CA ARG A 39 -10.56 -14.13 10.67
C ARG A 39 -9.99 -14.26 12.09
N ASP A 40 -8.90 -14.99 12.24
CA ASP A 40 -8.26 -15.24 13.54
C ASP A 40 -7.65 -13.95 14.14
N GLY A 41 -7.33 -12.98 13.29
CA GLY A 41 -6.92 -11.61 13.66
C GLY A 41 -8.06 -10.63 13.87
N GLY A 42 -9.33 -11.07 13.78
CA GLY A 42 -10.50 -10.19 13.97
C GLY A 42 -10.73 -9.17 12.83
N ILE A 43 -10.15 -9.41 11.65
CA ILE A 43 -10.27 -8.52 10.49
C ILE A 43 -11.42 -9.01 9.60
N ASP A 44 -12.37 -8.13 9.31
CA ASP A 44 -13.40 -8.38 8.29
C ASP A 44 -12.74 -8.39 6.90
N ALA A 45 -12.64 -9.57 6.30
CA ALA A 45 -11.96 -9.73 5.03
C ALA A 45 -12.90 -10.30 3.95
N THR A 46 -13.15 -9.52 2.93
CA THR A 46 -13.75 -9.98 1.67
C THR A 46 -12.64 -10.28 0.67
N LEU A 47 -12.43 -11.56 0.44
CA LEU A 47 -11.46 -12.06 -0.52
C LEU A 47 -12.20 -12.53 -1.77
N HIS A 48 -12.11 -11.76 -2.85
CA HIS A 48 -12.61 -12.19 -4.16
C HIS A 48 -11.74 -13.33 -4.69
N ILE A 49 -12.38 -14.45 -4.99
CA ILE A 49 -11.68 -15.63 -5.51
C ILE A 49 -11.66 -15.55 -7.03
N ASP A 50 -10.48 -15.61 -7.60
CA ASP A 50 -10.27 -15.73 -9.05
C ASP A 50 -9.53 -17.05 -9.30
N SER A 51 -10.21 -18.05 -9.88
CA SER A 51 -9.64 -19.37 -10.17
C SER A 51 -8.55 -19.34 -11.25
N ALA A 52 -8.45 -18.24 -12.00
CA ALA A 52 -7.42 -18.07 -13.03
C ALA A 52 -6.08 -17.56 -12.46
N VAL A 53 -6.04 -17.15 -11.18
CA VAL A 53 -4.83 -16.64 -10.55
C VAL A 53 -4.32 -17.54 -9.44
N THR A 54 -3.02 -17.46 -9.20
CA THR A 54 -2.39 -17.99 -7.99
C THR A 54 -2.31 -16.89 -6.94
N THR A 55 -2.73 -17.18 -5.71
CA THR A 55 -2.54 -16.22 -4.60
C THR A 55 -1.06 -15.87 -4.49
N THR A 56 -0.76 -14.57 -4.44
CA THR A 56 0.62 -14.10 -4.34
C THR A 56 1.33 -14.68 -3.13
N VAL A 57 2.40 -15.42 -3.36
CA VAL A 57 3.26 -16.02 -2.32
C VAL A 57 4.69 -15.56 -2.53
N LYS A 58 5.31 -15.07 -1.46
CA LYS A 58 6.74 -14.73 -1.44
C LYS A 58 7.47 -15.75 -0.58
N LEU A 59 8.12 -16.72 -1.23
CA LEU A 59 8.93 -17.74 -0.58
C LEU A 59 10.36 -17.23 -0.38
N ARG A 60 10.81 -17.18 0.87
CA ARG A 60 12.19 -16.82 1.21
C ARG A 60 12.94 -18.06 1.70
N VAL A 61 13.99 -18.41 0.99
CA VAL A 61 14.90 -19.49 1.40
C VAL A 61 16.00 -18.86 2.24
N ILE A 62 16.08 -19.26 3.51
CA ILE A 62 17.05 -18.76 4.48
C ILE A 62 18.04 -19.87 4.82
N GLY A 63 19.32 -19.59 4.69
CA GLY A 63 20.40 -20.47 5.12
C GLY A 63 21.43 -19.71 5.95
N ARG A 64 21.86 -20.28 7.10
CA ARG A 64 22.83 -19.67 8.02
C ARG A 64 22.52 -18.21 8.37
N GLN A 65 21.24 -17.90 8.66
CA GLN A 65 20.71 -16.56 8.99
C GLN A 65 20.78 -15.52 7.85
N GLN A 66 21.04 -15.96 6.61
CA GLN A 66 21.02 -15.10 5.44
C GLN A 66 19.93 -15.54 4.46
N GLN A 67 19.24 -14.58 3.83
CA GLN A 67 18.31 -14.89 2.73
C GLN A 67 19.14 -15.25 1.50
N LEU A 68 19.04 -16.52 1.08
CA LEU A 68 19.75 -17.06 -0.09
C LEU A 68 18.97 -16.76 -1.38
N LEU A 69 17.66 -16.88 -1.32
CA LEU A 69 16.79 -16.76 -2.50
C LEU A 69 15.41 -16.26 -2.08
N ARG A 70 14.78 -15.45 -2.94
CA ARG A 70 13.34 -15.16 -2.88
C ARG A 70 12.69 -15.59 -4.20
N ILE A 71 11.59 -16.32 -4.11
CA ILE A 71 10.76 -16.72 -5.24
C ILE A 71 9.40 -16.08 -5.03
N ASP A 72 8.94 -15.30 -6.01
CA ASP A 72 7.64 -14.66 -6.01
C ASP A 72 6.72 -15.41 -6.98
N PHE A 73 5.64 -16.01 -6.45
CA PHE A 73 4.57 -16.61 -7.24
C PHE A 73 3.45 -15.58 -7.36
N GLU A 74 3.14 -15.16 -8.57
CA GLU A 74 2.16 -14.10 -8.81
C GLU A 74 1.56 -14.22 -10.20
N THR A 75 0.28 -13.90 -10.32
CA THR A 75 -0.48 -13.89 -11.57
C THR A 75 -1.37 -12.65 -11.59
N MET A 76 -1.53 -12.04 -12.77
CA MET A 76 -2.41 -10.90 -12.93
C MET A 76 -3.87 -11.32 -12.82
N PRO A 77 -4.71 -10.59 -12.07
CA PRO A 77 -6.14 -10.88 -11.92
C PRO A 77 -6.91 -10.73 -13.24
N SER A 78 -8.00 -11.48 -13.36
CA SER A 78 -8.92 -11.35 -14.47
C SER A 78 -9.72 -10.03 -14.40
N HIS A 79 -10.18 -9.57 -15.56
CA HIS A 79 -11.01 -8.37 -15.64
C HIS A 79 -12.30 -8.50 -14.80
N ASP A 80 -12.94 -9.66 -14.82
CA ASP A 80 -14.20 -9.90 -14.11
C ASP A 80 -14.02 -9.83 -12.59
N ALA A 81 -12.95 -10.44 -12.06
CA ALA A 81 -12.62 -10.37 -10.64
C ALA A 81 -12.29 -8.93 -10.19
N LEU A 82 -11.59 -8.17 -11.03
CA LEU A 82 -11.30 -6.75 -10.78
C LEU A 82 -12.58 -5.89 -10.76
N ARG A 83 -13.52 -6.15 -11.67
CA ARG A 83 -14.82 -5.45 -11.70
C ARG A 83 -15.68 -5.81 -10.50
N ALA A 84 -15.77 -7.10 -10.14
CA ALA A 84 -16.48 -7.53 -8.94
C ALA A 84 -15.92 -6.86 -7.66
N LYS A 85 -14.61 -6.80 -7.55
CA LYS A 85 -13.95 -6.10 -6.44
C LYS A 85 -14.26 -4.59 -6.43
N LEU A 86 -14.28 -3.94 -7.60
CA LEU A 86 -14.61 -2.52 -7.70
C LEU A 86 -16.05 -2.22 -7.28
N ASN A 87 -17.00 -3.07 -7.66
CA ASN A 87 -18.39 -2.95 -7.26
C ASN A 87 -18.57 -3.09 -5.73
N ASP A 88 -17.85 -4.04 -5.12
CA ASP A 88 -17.83 -4.17 -3.65
C ASP A 88 -17.19 -2.95 -2.97
N PHE A 89 -16.14 -2.41 -3.56
CA PHE A 89 -15.50 -1.20 -3.04
C PHE A 89 -16.47 -0.02 -3.03
N GLU A 90 -17.27 0.17 -4.09
CA GLU A 90 -18.29 1.24 -4.18
C GLU A 90 -19.30 1.18 -3.04
N GLN A 91 -19.66 -0.02 -2.60
CA GLN A 91 -20.59 -0.19 -1.46
C GLN A 91 -19.89 0.11 -0.13
N ARG A 92 -18.69 -0.48 0.08
CA ARG A 92 -17.97 -0.41 1.36
C ARG A 92 -17.38 0.95 1.66
N VAL A 93 -17.02 1.72 0.64
CA VAL A 93 -16.44 3.06 0.83
C VAL A 93 -17.38 4.01 1.58
N LEU A 94 -18.67 3.77 1.55
CA LEU A 94 -19.65 4.58 2.27
C LEU A 94 -19.62 4.34 3.78
N GLU A 95 -19.17 3.16 4.21
CA GLU A 95 -19.21 2.68 5.60
C GLU A 95 -17.89 2.91 6.36
N CYS A 96 -16.85 3.43 5.72
CA CYS A 96 -15.56 3.67 6.34
C CYS A 96 -15.25 5.16 6.53
N ASP A 97 -14.31 5.48 7.42
CA ASP A 97 -13.82 6.85 7.65
C ASP A 97 -12.65 7.17 6.71
N ALA A 98 -11.83 6.16 6.39
CA ALA A 98 -10.66 6.29 5.55
C ALA A 98 -10.45 5.05 4.69
N VAL A 99 -9.81 5.23 3.54
CA VAL A 99 -9.42 4.17 2.61
C VAL A 99 -7.91 4.11 2.51
N VAL A 100 -7.35 2.90 2.64
CA VAL A 100 -5.93 2.65 2.35
C VAL A 100 -5.81 1.79 1.10
N LEU A 101 -5.14 2.29 0.09
CA LEU A 101 -4.88 1.61 -1.19
C LEU A 101 -3.41 1.21 -1.23
N SER A 102 -3.14 -0.08 -0.97
CA SER A 102 -1.77 -0.63 -1.00
C SER A 102 -1.49 -1.19 -2.39
N ASP A 103 -0.69 -0.50 -3.18
CA ASP A 103 -0.29 -0.95 -4.51
C ASP A 103 1.05 -1.69 -4.46
N TYR A 104 1.04 -2.89 -5.01
CA TYR A 104 2.23 -3.74 -5.12
C TYR A 104 2.61 -4.00 -6.58
N GLY A 105 1.96 -3.33 -7.53
CA GLY A 105 2.19 -3.52 -8.97
C GLY A 105 1.76 -4.91 -9.48
N LYS A 106 0.82 -5.57 -8.78
CA LYS A 106 0.34 -6.94 -9.10
C LYS A 106 -1.06 -6.94 -9.76
N GLY A 107 -1.46 -5.82 -10.33
CA GLY A 107 -2.75 -5.66 -11.01
C GLY A 107 -3.98 -5.58 -10.11
N GLY A 108 -3.83 -5.84 -8.81
CA GLY A 108 -4.95 -5.78 -7.86
C GLY A 108 -5.60 -4.40 -7.76
N LEU A 109 -4.88 -3.32 -8.06
CA LEU A 109 -5.35 -1.94 -8.07
C LEU A 109 -5.40 -1.32 -9.48
N THR A 110 -5.69 -2.12 -10.51
CA THR A 110 -5.83 -1.62 -11.90
C THR A 110 -6.81 -0.44 -12.01
N HIS A 111 -7.85 -0.39 -11.17
CA HIS A 111 -8.85 0.68 -11.14
C HIS A 111 -8.59 1.73 -10.04
N VAL A 112 -7.32 1.93 -9.63
CA VAL A 112 -6.96 2.79 -8.49
C VAL A 112 -7.47 4.22 -8.64
N SER A 113 -7.35 4.82 -9.82
CA SER A 113 -7.85 6.18 -10.08
C SER A 113 -9.36 6.30 -9.89
N GLU A 114 -10.12 5.28 -10.29
CA GLU A 114 -11.56 5.22 -10.09
C GLU A 114 -11.92 5.04 -8.61
N MET A 115 -11.18 4.20 -7.88
CA MET A 115 -11.35 4.01 -6.44
C MET A 115 -11.06 5.31 -5.66
N ILE A 116 -9.99 6.03 -6.02
CA ILE A 116 -9.67 7.35 -5.42
C ILE A 116 -10.83 8.33 -5.66
N ARG A 117 -11.31 8.44 -6.89
CA ARG A 117 -12.41 9.34 -7.25
C ARG A 117 -13.69 9.00 -6.48
N MET A 118 -14.06 7.72 -6.37
CA MET A 118 -15.21 7.25 -5.59
C MET A 118 -15.08 7.62 -4.11
N ALA A 119 -13.93 7.34 -3.50
CA ALA A 119 -13.68 7.60 -2.10
C ALA A 119 -13.69 9.12 -1.80
N ARG A 120 -13.07 9.92 -2.65
CA ARG A 120 -13.08 11.39 -2.49
C ARG A 120 -14.48 11.98 -2.69
N ALA A 121 -15.28 11.46 -3.65
CA ALA A 121 -16.67 11.86 -3.83
C ALA A 121 -17.55 11.52 -2.62
N ALA A 122 -17.22 10.44 -1.89
CA ALA A 122 -17.84 10.06 -0.63
C ALA A 122 -17.27 10.82 0.59
N GLY A 123 -16.38 11.79 0.40
CA GLY A 123 -15.77 12.59 1.47
C GLY A 123 -14.76 11.84 2.33
N LYS A 124 -14.19 10.74 1.82
CA LYS A 124 -13.27 9.89 2.59
C LYS A 124 -11.83 10.33 2.44
N ILE A 125 -11.04 10.13 3.50
CA ILE A 125 -9.57 10.24 3.45
C ILE A 125 -9.03 9.06 2.65
N VAL A 126 -8.14 9.33 1.70
CA VAL A 126 -7.53 8.31 0.84
C VAL A 126 -6.01 8.32 1.02
N LEU A 127 -5.50 7.24 1.56
CA LEU A 127 -4.07 6.99 1.73
C LEU A 127 -3.63 5.98 0.67
N VAL A 128 -2.53 6.25 -0.03
CA VAL A 128 -2.01 5.33 -1.05
C VAL A 128 -0.56 5.00 -0.76
N ASP A 129 -0.26 3.71 -0.64
CA ASP A 129 1.10 3.19 -0.75
C ASP A 129 1.38 2.91 -2.23
N PRO A 130 2.16 3.77 -2.92
CA PRO A 130 2.24 3.77 -4.38
C PRO A 130 3.27 2.75 -4.89
N LYS A 131 3.11 2.35 -6.18
CA LYS A 131 4.08 1.53 -6.90
C LYS A 131 4.25 1.98 -8.35
N GLY A 132 5.45 1.76 -8.90
CA GLY A 132 5.78 2.17 -10.28
C GLY A 132 6.32 3.59 -10.37
N ASP A 133 6.47 4.08 -11.58
CA ASP A 133 7.05 5.38 -11.92
C ASP A 133 6.02 6.42 -12.40
N ASP A 134 4.81 5.98 -12.73
CA ASP A 134 3.69 6.86 -13.08
C ASP A 134 2.73 7.07 -11.92
N TYR A 135 2.94 8.15 -11.18
CA TYR A 135 2.07 8.51 -10.07
C TYR A 135 0.82 9.31 -10.49
N SER A 136 0.63 9.60 -11.78
CA SER A 136 -0.58 10.27 -12.26
C SER A 136 -1.84 9.47 -11.96
N ILE A 137 -1.74 8.14 -11.86
CA ILE A 137 -2.84 7.24 -11.50
C ILE A 137 -3.34 7.43 -10.06
N TYR A 138 -2.56 8.06 -9.19
CA TYR A 138 -2.90 8.35 -7.79
C TYR A 138 -3.35 9.78 -7.55
N ALA A 139 -3.51 10.57 -8.62
CA ALA A 139 -3.96 11.96 -8.51
C ALA A 139 -5.29 12.08 -7.74
N GLY A 140 -5.39 13.10 -6.89
CA GLY A 140 -6.55 13.35 -6.04
C GLY A 140 -6.59 12.50 -4.75
N ALA A 141 -5.61 11.64 -4.48
CA ALA A 141 -5.49 11.00 -3.17
C ALA A 141 -5.25 12.06 -2.07
N THR A 142 -5.60 11.76 -0.82
CA THR A 142 -5.29 12.67 0.30
C THR A 142 -3.78 12.64 0.60
N VAL A 143 -3.22 11.44 0.74
CA VAL A 143 -1.79 11.25 1.03
C VAL A 143 -1.26 10.08 0.21
N ILE A 144 -0.05 10.21 -0.32
CA ILE A 144 0.72 9.08 -0.82
C ILE A 144 1.99 8.88 0.01
N THR A 145 2.47 7.62 0.11
CA THR A 145 3.54 7.26 1.05
C THR A 145 4.73 6.56 0.38
N PRO A 146 5.37 7.16 -0.64
CA PRO A 146 6.50 6.54 -1.30
C PRO A 146 7.72 6.41 -0.38
N ASN A 147 8.49 5.34 -0.57
CA ASN A 147 9.81 5.28 0.02
C ASN A 147 10.84 6.09 -0.80
N ARG A 148 12.06 6.22 -0.26
CA ARG A 148 13.15 6.98 -0.90
C ARG A 148 13.45 6.50 -2.34
N SER A 149 13.42 5.20 -2.60
CA SER A 149 13.68 4.65 -3.93
C SER A 149 12.57 4.98 -4.90
N GLU A 150 11.33 4.75 -4.51
CA GLU A 150 10.13 5.06 -5.30
C GLU A 150 10.02 6.56 -5.59
N MET A 151 10.28 7.40 -4.59
CA MET A 151 10.33 8.86 -4.81
C MET A 151 11.38 9.25 -5.85
N ARG A 152 12.59 8.59 -5.84
CA ARG A 152 13.64 8.83 -6.84
C ARG A 152 13.26 8.40 -8.24
N GLU A 153 12.50 7.35 -8.38
CA GLU A 153 12.02 6.88 -9.69
C GLU A 153 11.12 7.93 -10.35
N VAL A 154 10.30 8.61 -9.56
CA VAL A 154 9.32 9.60 -10.06
C VAL A 154 9.91 10.99 -10.25
N VAL A 155 10.68 11.51 -9.28
CA VAL A 155 11.17 12.90 -9.31
C VAL A 155 12.66 13.02 -9.60
N GLY A 156 13.34 11.90 -9.80
CA GLY A 156 14.80 11.87 -9.97
C GLY A 156 15.56 12.06 -8.65
N ARG A 157 16.88 11.98 -8.72
CA ARG A 157 17.77 12.15 -7.55
C ARG A 157 17.70 13.58 -7.01
N TRP A 158 17.97 13.73 -5.72
CA TRP A 158 18.16 15.00 -5.03
C TRP A 158 19.47 14.97 -4.23
N LYS A 159 20.09 16.12 -4.05
CA LYS A 159 21.39 16.27 -3.37
C LYS A 159 21.27 16.57 -1.87
N ASP A 160 20.21 17.26 -1.47
CA ASP A 160 19.95 17.70 -0.10
C ASP A 160 18.45 17.79 0.20
N ASP A 161 18.10 18.03 1.44
CA ASP A 161 16.70 18.11 1.90
C ASP A 161 15.95 19.31 1.31
N VAL A 162 16.64 20.38 0.94
CA VAL A 162 16.02 21.55 0.28
C VAL A 162 15.54 21.16 -1.12
N GLU A 163 16.36 20.42 -1.86
CA GLU A 163 15.96 19.90 -3.17
C GLU A 163 14.87 18.86 -3.07
N LEU A 164 14.93 17.97 -2.06
CA LEU A 164 13.86 17.01 -1.78
C LEU A 164 12.54 17.73 -1.53
N ALA A 165 12.53 18.74 -0.65
CA ALA A 165 11.32 19.50 -0.33
C ALA A 165 10.71 20.17 -1.56
N ARG A 166 11.56 20.80 -2.41
CA ARG A 166 11.10 21.40 -3.67
C ARG A 166 10.47 20.40 -4.62
N LYS A 167 11.08 19.21 -4.77
CA LYS A 167 10.56 18.12 -5.63
C LYS A 167 9.30 17.49 -5.08
N ALA A 168 9.24 17.29 -3.75
CA ALA A 168 8.08 16.77 -3.06
C ALA A 168 6.87 17.70 -3.21
N GLU A 169 7.07 19.01 -3.04
CA GLU A 169 6.02 20.00 -3.20
C GLU A 169 5.54 20.10 -4.65
N ALA A 170 6.45 20.05 -5.62
CA ALA A 170 6.07 20.00 -7.04
C ALA A 170 5.22 18.77 -7.38
N LEU A 171 5.59 17.60 -6.85
CA LEU A 171 4.83 16.36 -7.06
C LEU A 171 3.47 16.42 -6.34
N ARG A 172 3.45 16.87 -5.06
CA ARG A 172 2.22 17.05 -4.27
C ARG A 172 1.22 17.93 -5.01
N SER A 173 1.66 19.10 -5.47
CA SER A 173 0.80 20.04 -6.20
C SER A 173 0.35 19.49 -7.56
N LYS A 174 1.24 18.81 -8.30
CA LYS A 174 0.91 18.19 -9.60
C LYS A 174 -0.18 17.13 -9.48
N LEU A 175 -0.18 16.36 -8.38
CA LEU A 175 -1.13 15.26 -8.14
C LEU A 175 -2.35 15.69 -7.31
N ASP A 176 -2.48 16.96 -6.95
CA ASP A 176 -3.57 17.47 -6.09
C ASP A 176 -3.70 16.71 -4.77
N LEU A 177 -2.56 16.50 -4.09
CA LEU A 177 -2.52 15.83 -2.79
C LEU A 177 -2.58 16.85 -1.65
N GLU A 178 -3.20 16.48 -0.54
CA GLU A 178 -3.11 17.27 0.71
C GLU A 178 -1.72 17.14 1.33
N ALA A 179 -1.12 15.94 1.29
CA ALA A 179 0.24 15.71 1.78
C ALA A 179 0.95 14.59 1.02
N LEU A 180 2.28 14.58 1.15
CA LEU A 180 3.19 13.55 0.64
C LEU A 180 4.10 13.10 1.78
N LEU A 181 4.03 11.83 2.19
CA LEU A 181 4.87 11.25 3.24
C LEU A 181 5.98 10.42 2.61
N VAL A 182 7.21 10.88 2.67
CA VAL A 182 8.38 10.12 2.18
C VAL A 182 9.02 9.34 3.31
N THR A 183 9.02 8.00 3.21
CA THR A 183 9.77 7.15 4.15
C THR A 183 11.24 7.08 3.73
N ARG A 184 12.16 7.26 4.70
CA ARG A 184 13.58 7.53 4.46
C ARG A 184 14.51 6.51 5.15
N SER A 185 14.00 5.31 5.40
CA SER A 185 14.71 4.23 6.10
C SER A 185 15.24 4.67 7.47
N GLU A 186 16.55 4.57 7.70
CA GLU A 186 17.24 4.96 8.94
C GLU A 186 17.13 6.45 9.28
N GLU A 187 16.81 7.29 8.32
CA GLU A 187 16.57 8.72 8.55
C GLU A 187 15.16 9.02 9.06
N GLY A 188 14.28 8.01 9.12
CA GLY A 188 12.89 8.22 9.56
C GLY A 188 11.94 8.55 8.40
N MET A 189 11.10 9.56 8.55
CA MET A 189 10.12 9.96 7.53
C MET A 189 9.90 11.47 7.50
N THR A 190 9.49 11.99 6.35
CA THR A 190 9.21 13.41 6.18
C THR A 190 7.85 13.59 5.51
N LEU A 191 6.95 14.32 6.17
CA LEU A 191 5.65 14.73 5.65
C LEU A 191 5.78 16.10 5.01
N PHE A 192 5.42 16.22 3.73
CA PHE A 192 5.34 17.48 2.99
C PHE A 192 3.87 17.86 2.79
N HIS A 193 3.48 19.07 3.16
CA HIS A 193 2.12 19.60 3.05
C HIS A 193 2.15 21.09 2.72
N ALA A 194 1.02 21.72 2.45
CA ALA A 194 0.94 23.13 2.05
C ALA A 194 1.58 24.12 3.04
N GLY A 195 1.67 23.76 4.33
CA GLY A 195 2.30 24.56 5.37
C GLY A 195 3.80 24.32 5.55
N GLY A 196 4.43 23.45 4.75
CA GLY A 196 5.86 23.14 4.84
C GLY A 196 6.15 21.65 5.00
N ALA A 197 7.21 21.31 5.73
CA ALA A 197 7.64 19.94 5.96
C ALA A 197 7.81 19.65 7.45
N VAL A 198 7.40 18.45 7.87
CA VAL A 198 7.62 17.92 9.23
C VAL A 198 8.44 16.65 9.10
N HIS A 199 9.56 16.56 9.79
CA HIS A 199 10.44 15.41 9.81
C HIS A 199 10.37 14.69 11.16
N GLU A 200 10.17 13.38 11.11
CA GLU A 200 10.20 12.50 12.26
C GLU A 200 11.37 11.52 12.12
N PRO A 201 12.38 11.55 12.99
CA PRO A 201 13.53 10.65 12.91
C PRO A 201 13.17 9.22 13.28
N ALA A 202 13.91 8.26 12.75
CA ALA A 202 13.74 6.85 13.13
C ALA A 202 14.18 6.60 14.59
N VAL A 203 13.37 5.82 15.32
CA VAL A 203 13.62 5.43 16.71
C VAL A 203 13.97 3.94 16.81
N ALA A 204 14.66 3.40 15.81
CA ALA A 204 15.09 2.00 15.83
C ALA A 204 16.32 1.81 16.73
N ARG A 205 16.26 0.80 17.65
CA ARG A 205 17.37 0.42 18.52
C ARG A 205 18.22 -0.69 17.92
N GLU A 206 17.58 -1.73 17.38
CA GLU A 206 18.23 -2.85 16.68
C GLU A 206 17.28 -3.31 15.56
N VAL A 207 17.82 -3.56 14.37
CA VAL A 207 17.03 -3.98 13.20
C VAL A 207 17.49 -5.36 12.77
N PHE A 208 16.65 -6.38 12.97
CA PHE A 208 16.89 -7.76 12.55
C PHE A 208 16.21 -8.11 11.22
N ASP A 209 15.04 -7.54 10.95
CA ASP A 209 14.25 -7.77 9.73
C ASP A 209 13.41 -6.54 9.43
N VAL A 210 13.57 -5.98 8.25
CA VAL A 210 12.82 -4.81 7.75
C VAL A 210 11.59 -5.20 6.92
N SER A 211 11.26 -6.50 6.82
CA SER A 211 10.12 -6.95 6.00
C SER A 211 8.80 -6.44 6.57
N GLY A 212 8.10 -5.59 5.81
CA GLY A 212 6.84 -4.98 6.18
C GLY A 212 6.97 -3.75 7.10
N ALA A 213 8.17 -3.19 7.24
CA ALA A 213 8.37 -1.98 8.05
C ALA A 213 7.74 -0.73 7.40
N GLY A 214 7.48 -0.77 6.09
CA GLY A 214 6.78 0.30 5.36
C GLY A 214 5.26 0.12 5.26
N ASP A 215 4.76 -1.05 5.71
CA ASP A 215 3.33 -1.38 5.59
C ASP A 215 2.46 -0.68 6.66
#